data_0b68109b7f0872edd4611378a9f50db6
#
_entry.id   0b68109b7f0872edd4611378a9f50db6
#
_cell.length_a   1.000
_cell.length_b   1.000
_cell.length_c   1.000
_cell.angle_alpha   90.00
_cell.angle_beta   90.00
_cell.angle_gamma   90.00
#
_symmetry.space_group_name_H-M   'P 1'
#
loop_
_entity.id
_entity.type
_entity.pdbx_description
1 polymer ?
#
loop_
_entity_poly.entity_id
_entity_poly.type
_entity_poly.pdbx_seq_one_letter_code
_entity_poly.pdbx_strand_id
1 'polypeptide(L)'
;MKIKLQPQIGAAYEELTIDKPVTVRELADRYQPELPYRVLLANVDGKDEELTFLLHRDCSVRLLDMRTYSANLVYQHSLSLIYLKAVMDVLGDMAVEIENSLNKGLYTEIKTPEPITTEQIAAVEGRMHELVEADLPIVREVYTREEAVEIWGAYNYPEKS
;
A
#
# COMPACT_ATOMS: atom_id res chain seq x y z
N MET A 1 22.85 11.59 -13.62
CA MET A 1 21.52 11.75 -14.24
C MET A 1 20.85 13.03 -13.73
N LYS A 2 20.01 13.63 -14.55
CA LYS A 2 19.26 14.84 -14.20
C LYS A 2 17.80 14.46 -13.90
N ILE A 3 17.30 14.91 -12.77
CA ILE A 3 15.90 14.70 -12.37
C ILE A 3 15.23 16.05 -12.27
N LYS A 4 14.12 16.21 -13.01
CA LYS A 4 13.21 17.34 -12.87
C LYS A 4 12.19 16.97 -11.79
N LEU A 5 12.39 17.46 -10.57
CA LEU A 5 11.60 17.06 -9.40
C LEU A 5 10.54 18.10 -9.05
N GLN A 6 9.32 17.63 -8.78
CA GLN A 6 8.28 18.36 -8.06
C GLN A 6 8.09 17.69 -6.69
N PRO A 7 8.58 18.30 -5.58
CA PRO A 7 8.63 17.63 -4.28
C PRO A 7 7.26 17.48 -3.61
N GLN A 8 6.28 18.29 -4.00
CA GLN A 8 4.89 18.18 -3.55
C GLN A 8 3.93 18.77 -4.58
N ILE A 9 2.66 18.45 -4.41
CA ILE A 9 1.58 18.95 -5.27
C ILE A 9 1.56 20.49 -5.23
N GLY A 10 1.60 21.11 -6.42
CA GLY A 10 1.57 22.58 -6.57
C GLY A 10 2.90 23.28 -6.35
N ALA A 11 3.96 22.60 -5.94
CA ALA A 11 5.29 23.18 -5.87
C ALA A 11 5.89 23.41 -7.27
N ALA A 12 6.86 24.31 -7.37
CA ALA A 12 7.67 24.46 -8.55
C ALA A 12 8.54 23.23 -8.79
N TYR A 13 8.90 23.00 -10.07
CA TYR A 13 9.90 21.99 -10.40
C TYR A 13 11.29 22.55 -10.13
N GLU A 14 12.17 21.68 -9.63
CA GLU A 14 13.60 21.94 -9.47
C GLU A 14 14.43 20.89 -10.23
N GLU A 15 15.64 21.24 -10.61
CA GLU A 15 16.56 20.31 -11.27
C GLU A 15 17.57 19.75 -10.25
N LEU A 16 17.63 18.43 -10.17
CA LEU A 16 18.61 17.72 -9.35
C LEU A 16 19.59 16.99 -10.25
N THR A 17 20.88 17.04 -9.87
CA THR A 17 21.88 16.17 -10.46
C THR A 17 22.24 15.07 -9.46
N ILE A 18 22.06 13.82 -9.88
CA ILE A 18 22.32 12.64 -9.05
C ILE A 18 23.36 11.77 -9.75
N ASP A 19 24.44 11.43 -9.04
CA ASP A 19 25.59 10.75 -9.63
C ASP A 19 25.39 9.24 -9.79
N LYS A 20 24.49 8.64 -9.01
CA LYS A 20 24.19 7.20 -9.01
C LYS A 20 22.69 6.95 -9.00
N PRO A 21 22.24 5.76 -9.48
CA PRO A 21 20.83 5.38 -9.35
C PRO A 21 20.35 5.46 -7.91
N VAL A 22 19.11 5.94 -7.72
CA VAL A 22 18.44 6.06 -6.42
C VAL A 22 17.01 5.56 -6.54
N THR A 23 16.46 5.02 -5.46
CA THR A 23 15.04 4.69 -5.41
C THR A 23 14.19 5.94 -5.20
N VAL A 24 12.92 5.86 -5.59
CA VAL A 24 11.94 6.92 -5.28
C VAL A 24 11.88 7.17 -3.76
N ARG A 25 12.00 6.12 -2.93
CA ARG A 25 12.05 6.22 -1.47
C ARG A 25 13.21 7.08 -1.00
N GLU A 26 14.42 6.77 -1.45
CA GLU A 26 15.62 7.55 -1.07
C GLU A 26 15.51 9.01 -1.51
N LEU A 27 14.84 9.28 -2.63
CA LEU A 27 14.57 10.64 -3.07
C LEU A 27 13.50 11.30 -2.20
N ALA A 28 12.40 10.61 -1.92
CA ALA A 28 11.31 11.12 -1.07
C ALA A 28 11.78 11.42 0.35
N ASP A 29 12.59 10.56 0.95
CA ASP A 29 13.11 10.71 2.32
C ASP A 29 13.95 11.98 2.50
N ARG A 30 14.61 12.48 1.45
CA ARG A 30 15.35 13.75 1.49
C ARG A 30 14.43 14.97 1.68
N TYR A 31 13.21 14.90 1.16
CA TYR A 31 12.23 15.98 1.21
C TYR A 31 11.21 15.80 2.33
N GLN A 32 11.01 14.57 2.81
CA GLN A 32 9.98 14.25 3.78
C GLN A 32 9.95 15.13 5.02
N PRO A 33 11.10 15.58 5.60
CA PRO A 33 11.07 16.47 6.77
C PRO A 33 10.40 17.83 6.53
N GLU A 34 10.37 18.30 5.28
CA GLU A 34 9.79 19.60 4.90
C GLU A 34 8.35 19.47 4.34
N LEU A 35 7.87 18.22 4.16
CA LEU A 35 6.57 17.97 3.57
C LEU A 35 5.48 17.80 4.62
N PRO A 36 4.27 18.39 4.40
CA PRO A 36 3.16 18.29 5.35
C PRO A 36 2.52 16.89 5.41
N TYR A 37 2.71 16.09 4.38
CA TYR A 37 2.15 14.74 4.27
C TYR A 37 3.20 13.75 3.82
N ARG A 38 3.03 12.49 4.24
CA ARG A 38 3.92 11.40 3.82
C ARG A 38 3.80 11.15 2.33
N VAL A 39 4.94 11.01 1.66
CA VAL A 39 5.01 10.57 0.27
C VAL A 39 4.69 9.08 0.22
N LEU A 40 3.75 8.69 -0.63
CA LEU A 40 3.28 7.31 -0.77
C LEU A 40 3.62 6.71 -2.14
N LEU A 41 3.85 7.56 -3.13
CA LEU A 41 3.98 7.19 -4.52
C LEU A 41 4.78 8.28 -5.26
N ALA A 42 5.27 7.99 -6.45
CA ALA A 42 5.77 9.02 -7.36
C ALA A 42 5.22 8.84 -8.77
N ASN A 43 5.00 9.94 -9.47
CA ASN A 43 4.77 9.92 -10.90
C ASN A 43 6.09 10.17 -11.61
N VAL A 44 6.56 9.16 -12.35
CA VAL A 44 7.82 9.20 -13.10
C VAL A 44 7.50 9.20 -14.59
N ASP A 45 7.84 10.28 -15.28
CA ASP A 45 7.56 10.47 -16.72
C ASP A 45 6.09 10.21 -17.11
N GLY A 46 5.15 10.56 -16.23
CA GLY A 46 3.70 10.40 -16.46
C GLY A 46 3.13 9.06 -15.96
N LYS A 47 3.94 8.15 -15.46
CA LYS A 47 3.51 6.86 -14.91
C LYS A 47 3.68 6.81 -13.40
N ASP A 48 2.68 6.32 -12.68
CA ASP A 48 2.74 6.15 -11.23
C ASP A 48 3.58 4.93 -10.88
N GLU A 49 4.60 5.14 -10.05
CA GLU A 49 5.59 4.15 -9.64
C GLU A 49 5.72 4.06 -8.12
N GLU A 50 6.01 2.87 -7.61
CA GLU A 50 6.18 2.58 -6.20
C GLU A 50 7.43 3.26 -5.62
N LEU A 51 7.49 3.39 -4.30
CA LEU A 51 8.66 3.95 -3.59
C LEU A 51 9.96 3.13 -3.81
N THR A 52 9.82 1.85 -4.15
CA THR A 52 10.94 0.94 -4.47
C THR A 52 11.47 1.10 -5.90
N PHE A 53 10.77 1.86 -6.76
CA PHE A 53 11.18 2.06 -8.15
C PHE A 53 12.55 2.73 -8.24
N LEU A 54 13.45 2.18 -9.09
CA LEU A 54 14.81 2.67 -9.26
C LEU A 54 14.88 3.71 -10.38
N LEU A 55 15.26 4.92 -10.03
CA LEU A 55 15.57 5.99 -10.96
C LEU A 55 17.03 5.81 -11.45
N HIS A 56 17.22 5.55 -12.72
CA HIS A 56 18.52 5.23 -13.30
C HIS A 56 18.86 6.01 -14.57
N ARG A 57 17.96 6.91 -14.99
CA ARG A 57 18.11 7.78 -16.18
C ARG A 57 17.51 9.15 -15.90
N ASP A 58 17.78 10.11 -16.79
CA ASP A 58 17.14 11.41 -16.77
C ASP A 58 15.62 11.25 -16.86
N CYS A 59 14.88 11.88 -15.96
CA CYS A 59 13.42 11.74 -15.86
C CYS A 59 12.78 12.95 -15.15
N SER A 60 11.46 13.03 -15.27
CA SER A 60 10.63 13.93 -14.48
C SER A 60 9.95 13.14 -13.36
N VAL A 61 10.05 13.62 -12.12
CA VAL A 61 9.48 12.98 -10.94
C VAL A 61 8.58 13.96 -10.21
N ARG A 62 7.37 13.53 -9.86
CA ARG A 62 6.48 14.23 -8.93
C ARG A 62 6.22 13.33 -7.73
N LEU A 63 6.55 13.79 -6.54
CA LEU A 63 6.23 13.06 -5.32
C LEU A 63 4.74 13.24 -4.99
N LEU A 64 4.06 12.14 -4.70
CA LEU A 64 2.62 12.09 -4.51
C LEU A 64 2.30 11.65 -3.08
N ASP A 65 1.41 12.39 -2.43
CA ASP A 65 0.87 12.08 -1.12
C ASP A 65 -0.64 11.76 -1.21
N MET A 66 -1.27 11.45 -0.07
CA MET A 66 -2.67 11.01 0.00
C MET A 66 -3.70 12.01 -0.54
N ARG A 67 -3.32 13.22 -0.90
CA ARG A 67 -4.18 14.20 -1.59
C ARG A 67 -4.42 13.85 -3.05
N THR A 68 -3.60 12.99 -3.65
CA THR A 68 -3.83 12.46 -5.00
C THR A 68 -4.67 11.19 -4.95
N TYR A 69 -5.46 10.97 -5.99
CA TYR A 69 -6.31 9.79 -6.10
C TYR A 69 -5.49 8.48 -6.06
N SER A 70 -4.42 8.39 -6.85
CA SER A 70 -3.58 7.19 -6.93
C SER A 70 -2.88 6.88 -5.61
N ALA A 71 -2.31 7.88 -4.93
CA ALA A 71 -1.67 7.67 -3.64
C ALA A 71 -2.70 7.32 -2.54
N ASN A 72 -3.90 7.88 -2.61
CA ASN A 72 -4.99 7.51 -1.70
C ASN A 72 -5.43 6.05 -1.91
N LEU A 73 -5.50 5.57 -3.15
CA LEU A 73 -5.76 4.15 -3.44
C LEU A 73 -4.67 3.24 -2.87
N VAL A 74 -3.40 3.60 -3.02
CA VAL A 74 -2.29 2.82 -2.42
C VAL A 74 -2.44 2.73 -0.91
N TYR A 75 -2.80 3.83 -0.25
CA TYR A 75 -3.06 3.85 1.19
C TYR A 75 -4.23 2.91 1.56
N GLN A 76 -5.35 3.01 0.85
CA GLN A 76 -6.53 2.16 1.11
C GLN A 76 -6.23 0.67 0.89
N HIS A 77 -5.52 0.32 -0.18
CA HIS A 77 -5.14 -1.08 -0.45
C HIS A 77 -4.19 -1.62 0.64
N SER A 78 -3.22 -0.82 1.10
CA SER A 78 -2.33 -1.21 2.19
C SER A 78 -3.11 -1.44 3.50
N LEU A 79 -4.07 -0.55 3.81
CA LEU A 79 -4.94 -0.71 4.97
C LEU A 79 -5.82 -1.96 4.86
N SER A 80 -6.32 -2.27 3.67
CA SER A 80 -7.09 -3.49 3.41
C SER A 80 -6.27 -4.75 3.67
N LEU A 81 -4.98 -4.79 3.26
CA LEU A 81 -4.09 -5.91 3.55
C LEU A 81 -3.84 -6.09 5.06
N ILE A 82 -3.64 -4.99 5.79
CA ILE A 82 -3.51 -5.00 7.25
C ILE A 82 -4.78 -5.54 7.91
N TYR A 83 -5.95 -5.10 7.44
CA TYR A 83 -7.24 -5.57 7.94
C TYR A 83 -7.43 -7.08 7.69
N LEU A 84 -7.19 -7.56 6.48
CA LEU A 84 -7.29 -8.98 6.14
C LEU A 84 -6.36 -9.83 7.02
N LYS A 85 -5.12 -9.39 7.21
CA LYS A 85 -4.16 -10.05 8.10
C LYS A 85 -4.63 -10.08 9.55
N ALA A 86 -5.16 -8.97 10.06
CA ALA A 86 -5.68 -8.88 11.41
C ALA A 86 -6.89 -9.81 11.61
N VAL A 87 -7.81 -9.87 10.65
CA VAL A 87 -8.94 -10.82 10.68
C VAL A 87 -8.45 -12.26 10.74
N MET A 88 -7.50 -12.62 9.88
CA MET A 88 -6.91 -13.98 9.90
C MET A 88 -6.25 -14.31 11.23
N ASP A 89 -5.52 -13.37 11.82
CA ASP A 89 -4.81 -13.62 13.09
C ASP A 89 -5.76 -13.78 14.28
N VAL A 90 -6.91 -13.08 14.27
CA VAL A 90 -7.85 -13.04 15.40
C VAL A 90 -8.99 -14.04 15.24
N LEU A 91 -9.55 -14.16 14.04
CA LEU A 91 -10.74 -14.97 13.77
C LEU A 91 -10.42 -16.28 13.03
N GLY A 92 -9.18 -16.44 12.56
CA GLY A 92 -8.77 -17.57 11.74
C GLY A 92 -9.05 -17.36 10.26
N ASP A 93 -9.03 -18.46 9.51
CA ASP A 93 -9.23 -18.46 8.05
C ASP A 93 -10.70 -18.26 7.71
N MET A 94 -11.10 -17.01 7.68
CA MET A 94 -12.46 -16.57 7.34
C MET A 94 -12.49 -15.91 5.96
N ALA A 95 -13.53 -16.18 5.18
CA ALA A 95 -13.76 -15.47 3.94
C ALA A 95 -14.17 -14.01 4.23
N VAL A 96 -13.38 -13.07 3.73
CA VAL A 96 -13.63 -11.63 3.89
C VAL A 96 -13.85 -11.03 2.51
N GLU A 97 -14.97 -10.38 2.33
CA GLU A 97 -15.28 -9.58 1.15
C GLU A 97 -15.13 -8.10 1.50
N ILE A 98 -14.32 -7.38 0.72
CA ILE A 98 -14.20 -5.93 0.81
C ILE A 98 -14.98 -5.38 -0.38
N GLU A 99 -16.11 -4.76 -0.08
CA GLU A 99 -17.01 -4.23 -1.09
C GLU A 99 -16.78 -2.72 -1.34
N ASN A 100 -17.76 -2.09 -1.97
CA ASN A 100 -17.69 -0.71 -2.37
C ASN A 100 -17.60 0.25 -1.17
N SER A 101 -17.00 1.41 -1.41
CA SER A 101 -16.98 2.49 -0.45
C SER A 101 -18.41 3.01 -0.17
N LEU A 102 -18.82 2.95 1.09
CA LEU A 102 -19.99 3.63 1.60
C LEU A 102 -19.55 4.96 2.21
N ASN A 103 -19.81 6.05 1.51
CA ASN A 103 -19.41 7.40 1.93
C ASN A 103 -17.87 7.55 2.04
N LYS A 104 -17.31 7.58 3.25
CA LYS A 104 -15.86 7.70 3.50
C LYS A 104 -15.22 6.41 4.05
N GLY A 105 -15.96 5.33 4.14
CA GLY A 105 -15.50 4.04 4.65
C GLY A 105 -15.63 2.92 3.63
N LEU A 106 -14.88 1.84 3.82
CA LEU A 106 -15.05 0.60 3.08
C LEU A 106 -16.04 -0.30 3.82
N TYR A 107 -17.04 -0.81 3.10
CA TYR A 107 -17.90 -1.85 3.61
C TYR A 107 -17.18 -3.19 3.49
N THR A 108 -17.17 -3.95 4.59
CA THR A 108 -16.55 -5.27 4.62
C THR A 108 -17.51 -6.29 5.21
N GLU A 109 -17.57 -7.48 4.63
CA GLU A 109 -18.33 -8.60 5.11
C GLU A 109 -17.41 -9.77 5.47
N ILE A 110 -17.49 -10.24 6.70
CA ILE A 110 -16.80 -11.45 7.15
C ILE A 110 -17.84 -12.57 7.18
N LYS A 111 -17.62 -13.60 6.35
CA LYS A 111 -18.56 -14.74 6.26
C LYS A 111 -18.33 -15.70 7.41
N THR A 112 -19.15 -15.60 8.43
CA THR A 112 -19.11 -16.46 9.62
C THR A 112 -20.46 -17.12 9.84
N PRO A 113 -20.53 -18.33 10.44
CA PRO A 113 -21.77 -18.99 10.83
C PRO A 113 -22.53 -18.20 11.92
N GLU A 114 -21.81 -17.51 12.80
CA GLU A 114 -22.37 -16.73 13.90
C GLU A 114 -22.00 -15.25 13.75
N PRO A 115 -22.84 -14.33 14.23
CA PRO A 115 -22.54 -12.89 14.19
C PRO A 115 -21.26 -12.58 14.97
N ILE A 116 -20.45 -11.67 14.40
CA ILE A 116 -19.21 -11.21 15.05
C ILE A 116 -19.57 -10.36 16.26
N THR A 117 -18.92 -10.62 17.39
CA THR A 117 -19.13 -9.88 18.63
C THR A 117 -18.34 -8.56 18.66
N THR A 118 -18.77 -7.64 19.52
CA THR A 118 -18.05 -6.36 19.73
C THR A 118 -16.62 -6.60 20.23
N GLU A 119 -16.41 -7.62 21.05
CA GLU A 119 -15.08 -7.99 21.56
C GLU A 119 -14.15 -8.49 20.44
N GLN A 120 -14.70 -9.27 19.50
CA GLN A 120 -13.95 -9.72 18.33
C GLN A 120 -13.58 -8.55 17.41
N ILE A 121 -14.49 -7.60 17.20
CA ILE A 121 -14.20 -6.37 16.42
C ILE A 121 -13.08 -5.58 17.10
N ALA A 122 -13.15 -5.37 18.42
CA ALA A 122 -12.10 -4.67 19.16
C ALA A 122 -10.75 -5.41 19.12
N ALA A 123 -10.75 -6.74 19.14
CA ALA A 123 -9.54 -7.54 19.01
C ALA A 123 -8.91 -7.38 17.60
N VAL A 124 -9.72 -7.38 16.54
CA VAL A 124 -9.23 -7.13 15.16
C VAL A 124 -8.63 -5.73 15.05
N GLU A 125 -9.30 -4.70 15.59
CA GLU A 125 -8.80 -3.33 15.60
C GLU A 125 -7.46 -3.24 16.37
N GLY A 126 -7.37 -3.84 17.56
CA GLY A 126 -6.13 -3.92 18.33
C GLY A 126 -5.00 -4.59 17.53
N ARG A 127 -5.32 -5.68 16.84
CA ARG A 127 -4.33 -6.37 15.99
C ARG A 127 -3.87 -5.54 14.80
N MET A 128 -4.77 -4.77 14.19
CA MET A 128 -4.38 -3.82 13.14
C MET A 128 -3.37 -2.78 13.65
N HIS A 129 -3.59 -2.22 14.83
CA HIS A 129 -2.63 -1.29 15.44
C HIS A 129 -1.27 -1.94 15.68
N GLU A 130 -1.22 -3.15 16.23
CA GLU A 130 0.04 -3.90 16.42
C GLU A 130 0.78 -4.12 15.09
N LEU A 131 0.07 -4.47 14.01
CA LEU A 131 0.68 -4.67 12.69
C LEU A 131 1.25 -3.36 12.12
N VAL A 132 0.58 -2.23 12.36
CA VAL A 132 1.07 -0.90 11.96
C VAL A 132 2.30 -0.52 12.76
N GLU A 133 2.30 -0.72 14.09
CA GLU A 133 3.43 -0.41 14.97
C GLU A 133 4.66 -1.29 14.66
N ALA A 134 4.44 -2.53 14.25
CA ALA A 134 5.51 -3.43 13.85
C ALA A 134 6.23 -3.03 12.55
N ASP A 135 5.66 -2.09 11.77
CA ASP A 135 6.19 -1.56 10.51
C ASP A 135 6.72 -2.65 9.56
N LEU A 136 5.94 -3.74 9.44
CA LEU A 136 6.33 -4.87 8.61
C LEU A 136 6.35 -4.49 7.13
N PRO A 137 7.37 -4.93 6.36
CA PRO A 137 7.43 -4.64 4.94
C PRO A 137 6.30 -5.40 4.20
N ILE A 138 5.53 -4.66 3.39
CA ILE A 138 4.61 -5.26 2.42
C ILE A 138 5.42 -5.55 1.16
N VAL A 139 5.68 -6.83 0.91
CA VAL A 139 6.49 -7.30 -0.23
C VAL A 139 5.56 -7.78 -1.34
N ARG A 140 5.81 -7.31 -2.58
CA ARG A 140 5.15 -7.82 -3.77
C ARG A 140 5.94 -8.97 -4.36
N GLU A 141 5.31 -10.12 -4.47
CA GLU A 141 5.85 -11.30 -5.13
C GLU A 141 5.02 -11.64 -6.37
N VAL A 142 5.65 -12.24 -7.36
CA VAL A 142 5.01 -12.66 -8.61
C VAL A 142 5.20 -14.15 -8.76
N TYR A 143 4.10 -14.88 -8.87
CA TYR A 143 4.07 -16.32 -9.02
C TYR A 143 3.49 -16.72 -10.38
N THR A 144 3.88 -17.87 -10.87
CA THR A 144 3.15 -18.54 -11.97
C THR A 144 1.77 -18.94 -11.49
N ARG A 145 0.87 -19.26 -12.44
CA ARG A 145 -0.48 -19.72 -12.07
C ARG A 145 -0.42 -21.02 -11.25
N GLU A 146 0.47 -21.92 -11.62
CA GLU A 146 0.65 -23.23 -10.96
C GLU A 146 1.11 -23.05 -9.51
N GLU A 147 2.12 -22.21 -9.28
CA GLU A 147 2.61 -21.86 -7.95
C GLU A 147 1.54 -21.16 -7.11
N ALA A 148 0.78 -20.24 -7.71
CA ALA A 148 -0.30 -19.55 -7.02
C ALA A 148 -1.41 -20.51 -6.59
N VAL A 149 -1.79 -21.48 -7.43
CA VAL A 149 -2.78 -22.51 -7.08
C VAL A 149 -2.29 -23.38 -5.93
N GLU A 150 -1.01 -23.76 -5.91
CA GLU A 150 -0.43 -24.52 -4.81
C GLU A 150 -0.44 -23.74 -3.49
N ILE A 151 -0.03 -22.45 -3.52
CA ILE A 151 -0.03 -21.57 -2.36
C ILE A 151 -1.46 -21.37 -1.83
N TRP A 152 -2.41 -20.99 -2.71
CA TRP A 152 -3.79 -20.73 -2.31
C TRP A 152 -4.55 -21.99 -1.92
N GLY A 153 -4.24 -23.15 -2.55
CA GLY A 153 -4.79 -24.45 -2.16
C GLY A 153 -4.43 -24.84 -0.73
N ALA A 154 -3.23 -24.48 -0.28
CA ALA A 154 -2.80 -24.69 1.12
C ALA A 154 -3.59 -23.82 2.12
N TYR A 155 -4.17 -22.69 1.67
CA TYR A 155 -4.99 -21.78 2.49
C TYR A 155 -6.51 -22.02 2.37
N ASN A 156 -6.96 -23.14 1.80
CA ASN A 156 -8.38 -23.50 1.68
C ASN A 156 -9.28 -22.46 0.95
N TYR A 157 -8.79 -21.82 -0.11
CA TYR A 157 -9.59 -20.96 -0.98
C TYR A 157 -9.95 -21.70 -2.31
N PRO A 158 -10.89 -22.67 -2.30
CA PRO A 158 -11.21 -23.48 -3.50
C PRO A 158 -11.86 -22.68 -4.63
N GLU A 159 -12.43 -21.51 -4.34
CA GLU A 159 -13.12 -20.68 -5.33
C GLU A 159 -12.17 -19.84 -6.21
N LYS A 160 -10.89 -19.81 -5.90
CA LYS A 160 -9.86 -19.06 -6.66
C LYS A 160 -8.91 -19.95 -7.46
N SER A 161 -9.13 -21.26 -7.48
CA SER A 161 -8.36 -22.24 -8.24
C SER A 161 -8.88 -22.42 -9.67
#